data_bb32c2d82c008c6fb8a331a5ac94ac15
#
_entry.id   bb32c2d82c008c6fb8a331a5ac94ac15
#
_cell.length_a   1.000
_cell.length_b   1.000
_cell.length_c   1.000
_cell.angle_alpha   90.00
_cell.angle_beta   90.00
_cell.angle_gamma   90.00
#
_symmetry.space_group_name_H-M   'P 1'
#
loop_
_entity.id
_entity.type
_entity.pdbx_description
1 polymer ?
#
loop_
_entity_poly.entity_id
_entity_poly.type
_entity_poly.pdbx_seq_one_letter_code
_entity_poly.pdbx_strand_id
1 'polypeptide(L)'
;MELENFQDINDFSNYMINENGDIYSKKKNKLMKPQIQSGYYKVSLRKDNKNHNKSIHRLLGLQYLPNPDNLPCIDHINRNRLDNSLNNLRWVTYSENSKNKTKKKNATSKYYGVRKTDNKKNPYRAETTHYGKKYNVGCFKTEEEAGEAYIKFNLEKFNTQIY
;
A
#
# COMPACT_ATOMS: atom_id res chain seq x y z
N MET A 1 20.85 -15.61 -20.79
CA MET A 1 19.85 -14.69 -20.19
C MET A 1 20.56 -13.35 -20.08
N GLU A 2 20.06 -12.38 -20.81
CA GLU A 2 20.60 -11.03 -20.78
C GLU A 2 20.22 -10.38 -19.45
N LEU A 3 21.23 -9.97 -18.67
CA LEU A 3 21.06 -9.30 -17.36
C LEU A 3 21.16 -7.78 -17.48
N GLU A 4 21.13 -7.23 -18.70
CA GLU A 4 21.31 -5.80 -18.96
C GLU A 4 20.31 -4.89 -18.24
N ASN A 5 19.12 -5.40 -17.93
CA ASN A 5 18.06 -4.67 -17.23
C ASN A 5 18.03 -4.93 -15.71
N PHE A 6 19.01 -5.66 -15.17
CA PHE A 6 19.08 -5.96 -13.74
C PHE A 6 20.04 -5.01 -13.03
N GLN A 7 19.64 -4.51 -11.87
CA GLN A 7 20.43 -3.66 -10.99
C GLN A 7 20.72 -4.36 -9.67
N ASP A 8 21.87 -4.08 -9.08
CA ASP A 8 22.24 -4.61 -7.77
C ASP A 8 21.26 -4.15 -6.68
N ILE A 9 20.79 -5.08 -5.84
CA ILE A 9 19.93 -4.72 -4.71
C ILE A 9 20.80 -4.11 -3.62
N ASN A 10 20.50 -2.87 -3.22
CA ASN A 10 21.14 -2.22 -2.08
C ASN A 10 21.09 -3.13 -0.85
N ASP A 11 22.19 -3.22 -0.10
CA ASP A 11 22.40 -4.12 1.05
C ASP A 11 22.48 -5.63 0.73
N PHE A 12 22.23 -6.06 -0.50
CA PHE A 12 22.23 -7.48 -0.90
C PHE A 12 23.01 -7.70 -2.19
N SER A 13 24.29 -7.36 -2.22
CA SER A 13 25.19 -7.36 -3.40
C SER A 13 25.28 -8.68 -4.18
N ASN A 14 24.87 -9.81 -3.56
CA ASN A 14 24.78 -11.12 -4.22
C ASN A 14 23.50 -11.29 -5.05
N TYR A 15 22.63 -10.27 -5.10
CA TYR A 15 21.34 -10.31 -5.78
C TYR A 15 21.14 -9.06 -6.63
N MET A 16 20.42 -9.25 -7.73
CA MET A 16 20.01 -8.18 -8.64
C MET A 16 18.50 -8.22 -8.82
N ILE A 17 17.90 -7.10 -9.16
CA ILE A 17 16.47 -6.95 -9.43
C ILE A 17 16.27 -6.18 -10.75
N ASN A 18 15.22 -6.54 -11.51
CA ASN A 18 14.75 -5.77 -12.65
C ASN A 18 13.44 -5.03 -12.32
N GLU A 19 12.96 -4.19 -13.24
CA GLU A 19 11.71 -3.42 -13.08
C GLU A 19 10.45 -4.28 -12.99
N ASN A 20 10.49 -5.52 -13.46
CA ASN A 20 9.40 -6.50 -13.33
C ASN A 20 9.36 -7.16 -11.95
N GLY A 21 10.38 -6.92 -11.11
CA GLY A 21 10.51 -7.53 -9.79
C GLY A 21 11.12 -8.94 -9.81
N ASP A 22 11.72 -9.35 -10.94
CA ASP A 22 12.47 -10.60 -11.00
C ASP A 22 13.77 -10.43 -10.22
N ILE A 23 14.09 -11.40 -9.37
CA ILE A 23 15.30 -11.39 -8.55
C ILE A 23 16.27 -12.45 -9.07
N TYR A 24 17.47 -12.01 -9.40
CA TYR A 24 18.55 -12.89 -9.82
C TYR A 24 19.57 -13.08 -8.70
N SER A 25 19.97 -14.32 -8.43
CA SER A 25 21.03 -14.65 -7.49
C SER A 25 22.34 -14.87 -8.22
N LYS A 26 23.30 -13.97 -8.06
CA LYS A 26 24.66 -14.09 -8.63
C LYS A 26 25.35 -15.38 -8.17
N LYS A 27 25.25 -15.70 -6.88
CA LYS A 27 25.86 -16.91 -6.30
C LYS A 27 25.27 -18.22 -6.87
N LYS A 28 23.97 -18.26 -7.13
CA LYS A 28 23.28 -19.46 -7.64
C LYS A 28 23.18 -19.45 -9.17
N ASN A 29 23.55 -18.37 -9.82
CA ASN A 29 23.45 -18.15 -11.26
C ASN A 29 22.05 -18.46 -11.81
N LYS A 30 20.98 -17.98 -11.11
CA LYS A 30 19.59 -18.22 -11.50
C LYS A 30 18.61 -17.22 -10.89
N LEU A 31 17.42 -17.15 -11.51
CA LEU A 31 16.30 -16.43 -10.96
C LEU A 31 15.78 -17.09 -9.68
N MET A 32 15.44 -16.25 -8.72
CA MET A 32 14.78 -16.66 -7.47
C MET A 32 13.28 -16.79 -7.69
N LYS A 33 12.68 -17.81 -7.11
CA LYS A 33 11.22 -17.98 -7.14
C LYS A 33 10.61 -17.25 -5.94
N PRO A 34 9.80 -16.20 -6.14
CA PRO A 34 9.08 -15.56 -5.05
C PRO A 34 7.98 -16.47 -4.51
N GLN A 35 7.64 -16.30 -3.23
CA GLN A 35 6.54 -16.99 -2.57
C GLN A 35 5.49 -15.98 -2.12
N ILE A 36 4.22 -16.38 -2.15
CA ILE A 36 3.15 -15.56 -1.59
C ILE A 36 3.08 -15.80 -0.09
N GLN A 37 3.35 -14.75 0.69
CA GLN A 37 3.24 -14.78 2.16
C GLN A 37 2.48 -13.55 2.65
N SER A 38 1.41 -13.76 3.41
CA SER A 38 0.51 -12.70 3.91
C SER A 38 -0.08 -11.82 2.78
N GLY A 39 -0.31 -12.44 1.60
CA GLY A 39 -0.88 -11.77 0.43
C GLY A 39 0.11 -10.91 -0.38
N TYR A 40 1.42 -11.06 -0.18
CA TYR A 40 2.46 -10.35 -0.92
C TYR A 40 3.46 -11.34 -1.52
N TYR A 41 4.03 -11.01 -2.67
CA TYR A 41 5.22 -11.70 -3.17
C TYR A 41 6.42 -11.35 -2.31
N LYS A 42 7.06 -12.38 -1.76
CA LYS A 42 8.30 -12.27 -0.96
C LYS A 42 9.39 -13.16 -1.51
N VAL A 43 10.63 -12.74 -1.28
CA VAL A 43 11.84 -13.51 -1.59
C VAL A 43 12.73 -13.57 -0.35
N SER A 44 13.38 -14.72 -0.15
CA SER A 44 14.36 -14.90 0.94
C SER A 44 15.76 -14.62 0.40
N LEU A 45 16.37 -13.54 0.84
CA LEU A 45 17.72 -13.11 0.50
C LEU A 45 18.68 -13.44 1.66
N ARG A 46 19.83 -14.02 1.36
CA ARG A 46 20.84 -14.38 2.37
C ARG A 46 21.91 -13.29 2.46
N LYS A 47 22.11 -12.75 3.65
CA LYS A 47 23.19 -11.82 3.99
C LYS A 47 23.71 -12.17 5.39
N ASP A 48 25.03 -12.12 5.61
CA ASP A 48 25.70 -12.37 6.89
C ASP A 48 25.24 -13.69 7.55
N ASN A 49 25.17 -14.77 6.75
CA ASN A 49 24.69 -16.11 7.14
C ASN A 49 23.24 -16.17 7.66
N LYS A 50 22.45 -15.08 7.51
CA LYS A 50 21.04 -15.01 7.88
C LYS A 50 20.15 -14.88 6.66
N ASN A 51 18.94 -15.41 6.76
CA ASN A 51 17.89 -15.24 5.74
C ASN A 51 17.02 -14.03 6.07
N HIS A 52 16.84 -13.15 5.09
CA HIS A 52 16.01 -11.95 5.18
C HIS A 52 14.85 -12.07 4.20
N ASN A 53 13.63 -12.18 4.71
CA ASN A 53 12.44 -12.19 3.89
C ASN A 53 12.08 -10.77 3.49
N LYS A 54 12.19 -10.47 2.19
CA LYS A 54 11.92 -9.14 1.62
C LYS A 54 10.70 -9.21 0.70
N SER A 55 9.82 -8.22 0.78
CA SER A 55 8.69 -8.08 -0.14
C SER A 55 9.16 -7.48 -1.47
N ILE A 56 8.72 -8.04 -2.59
CA ILE A 56 9.13 -7.59 -3.94
C ILE A 56 8.75 -6.12 -4.16
N HIS A 57 7.50 -5.72 -3.87
CA HIS A 57 7.09 -4.32 -4.02
C HIS A 57 7.98 -3.34 -3.26
N ARG A 58 8.50 -3.74 -2.07
CA ARG A 58 9.37 -2.87 -1.30
C ARG A 58 10.78 -2.78 -1.90
N LEU A 59 11.30 -3.87 -2.48
CA LEU A 59 12.56 -3.84 -3.22
C LEU A 59 12.43 -2.97 -4.46
N LEU A 60 11.33 -3.11 -5.21
CA LEU A 60 11.04 -2.28 -6.39
C LEU A 60 10.94 -0.79 -6.05
N GLY A 61 10.20 -0.45 -5.00
CA GLY A 61 10.07 0.93 -4.58
C GLY A 61 11.39 1.55 -4.15
N LEU A 62 12.22 0.82 -3.41
CA LEU A 62 13.54 1.29 -2.99
C LEU A 62 14.51 1.48 -4.16
N GLN A 63 14.36 0.69 -5.23
CA GLN A 63 15.26 0.69 -6.37
C GLN A 63 14.85 1.66 -7.47
N TYR A 64 13.54 1.76 -7.76
CA TYR A 64 13.05 2.40 -8.97
C TYR A 64 12.12 3.59 -8.75
N LEU A 65 11.56 3.77 -7.52
CA LEU A 65 10.64 4.87 -7.27
C LEU A 65 11.32 6.00 -6.48
N PRO A 66 11.28 7.24 -6.97
CA PRO A 66 11.81 8.37 -6.23
C PRO A 66 11.03 8.58 -4.93
N ASN A 67 11.76 8.88 -3.83
CA ASN A 67 11.17 9.15 -2.52
C ASN A 67 11.81 10.39 -1.88
N PRO A 68 11.60 11.59 -2.45
CA PRO A 68 12.23 12.82 -1.96
C PRO A 68 11.76 13.18 -0.55
N ASP A 69 10.54 12.81 -0.17
CA ASP A 69 9.95 13.12 1.13
C ASP A 69 10.24 12.05 2.20
N ASN A 70 11.07 11.05 1.91
CA ASN A 70 11.40 9.93 2.80
C ASN A 70 10.17 9.24 3.40
N LEU A 71 9.13 9.03 2.59
CA LEU A 71 7.89 8.36 3.02
C LEU A 71 8.15 6.90 3.39
N PRO A 72 7.56 6.39 4.49
CA PRO A 72 7.95 5.10 5.07
C PRO A 72 7.34 3.87 4.40
N CYS A 73 6.23 4.02 3.68
CA CYS A 73 5.46 2.90 3.16
C CYS A 73 5.40 2.90 1.63
N ILE A 74 5.37 1.69 1.04
CA ILE A 74 4.98 1.47 -0.35
C ILE A 74 3.57 0.89 -0.36
N ASP A 75 2.68 1.48 -1.13
CA ASP A 75 1.28 1.13 -1.27
C ASP A 75 0.97 0.69 -2.71
N HIS A 76 -0.01 -0.23 -2.86
CA HIS A 76 -0.54 -0.63 -4.16
C HIS A 76 -1.77 0.21 -4.47
N ILE A 77 -1.70 1.07 -5.48
CA ILE A 77 -2.75 2.03 -5.84
C ILE A 77 -4.10 1.32 -6.06
N ASN A 78 -4.10 0.22 -6.81
CA ASN A 78 -5.29 -0.58 -7.12
C ASN A 78 -5.70 -1.56 -5.98
N ARG A 79 -5.01 -1.56 -4.83
CA ARG A 79 -5.20 -2.49 -3.69
C ARG A 79 -4.91 -3.96 -3.99
N ASN A 80 -4.46 -4.30 -5.20
CA ASN A 80 -4.02 -5.65 -5.53
C ASN A 80 -2.54 -5.83 -5.12
N ARG A 81 -2.31 -6.49 -4.00
CA ARG A 81 -0.98 -6.70 -3.39
C ARG A 81 -0.06 -7.62 -4.20
N LEU A 82 -0.58 -8.26 -5.23
CA LEU A 82 0.17 -9.11 -6.13
C LEU A 82 0.56 -8.39 -7.43
N ASP A 83 0.00 -7.22 -7.70
CA ASP A 83 0.35 -6.39 -8.85
C ASP A 83 1.49 -5.43 -8.48
N ASN A 84 2.72 -5.88 -8.71
CA ASN A 84 3.94 -5.13 -8.39
C ASN A 84 4.44 -4.27 -9.56
N SER A 85 3.62 -3.99 -10.58
CA SER A 85 3.99 -3.04 -11.63
C SER A 85 4.34 -1.68 -11.03
N LEU A 86 5.41 -1.04 -11.52
CA LEU A 86 5.90 0.24 -10.97
C LEU A 86 4.82 1.33 -11.00
N ASN A 87 3.98 1.35 -12.03
CA ASN A 87 2.86 2.29 -12.17
C ASN A 87 1.76 2.08 -11.11
N ASN A 88 1.72 0.91 -10.47
CA ASN A 88 0.78 0.58 -9.41
C ASN A 88 1.37 0.79 -8.01
N LEU A 89 2.65 1.13 -7.88
CA LEU A 89 3.33 1.34 -6.61
C LEU A 89 3.57 2.82 -6.36
N ARG A 90 3.39 3.24 -5.12
CA ARG A 90 3.68 4.62 -4.67
C ARG A 90 4.20 4.65 -3.24
N TRP A 91 5.02 5.66 -2.96
CA TRP A 91 5.39 5.99 -1.58
C TRP A 91 4.26 6.72 -0.88
N VAL A 92 4.00 6.37 0.37
CA VAL A 92 2.92 6.95 1.19
C VAL A 92 3.30 7.01 2.66
N THR A 93 2.61 7.86 3.41
CA THR A 93 2.65 7.88 4.87
C THR A 93 1.95 6.65 5.47
N TYR A 94 2.19 6.36 6.76
CA TYR A 94 1.45 5.30 7.48
C TYR A 94 -0.06 5.57 7.49
N SER A 95 -0.47 6.84 7.57
CA SER A 95 -1.88 7.25 7.58
C SER A 95 -2.56 6.93 6.25
N GLU A 96 -1.95 7.30 5.13
CA GLU A 96 -2.44 7.04 3.78
C GLU A 96 -2.51 5.54 3.49
N ASN A 97 -1.44 4.80 3.79
CA ASN A 97 -1.41 3.34 3.64
C ASN A 97 -2.52 2.66 4.45
N SER A 98 -2.84 3.19 5.65
CA SER A 98 -3.93 2.67 6.47
C SER A 98 -5.31 2.93 5.86
N LYS A 99 -5.48 4.07 5.17
CA LYS A 99 -6.72 4.44 4.48
C LYS A 99 -6.96 3.63 3.20
N ASN A 100 -5.91 3.19 2.51
CA ASN A 100 -6.03 2.38 1.29
C ASN A 100 -6.32 0.89 1.54
N LYS A 101 -6.45 0.44 2.79
CA LYS A 101 -6.77 -0.96 3.10
C LYS A 101 -8.19 -1.31 2.64
N THR A 102 -8.37 -2.51 2.07
CA THR A 102 -9.70 -3.10 1.85
C THR A 102 -10.45 -3.23 3.16
N LYS A 103 -11.72 -2.85 3.17
CA LYS A 103 -12.56 -2.98 4.37
C LYS A 103 -12.70 -4.44 4.80
N LYS A 104 -12.80 -4.66 6.11
CA LYS A 104 -13.08 -5.99 6.67
C LYS A 104 -14.47 -6.45 6.19
N LYS A 105 -14.66 -7.77 6.00
CA LYS A 105 -15.95 -8.39 5.61
C LYS A 105 -17.14 -7.96 6.49
N ASN A 106 -16.89 -7.60 7.75
CA ASN A 106 -17.91 -7.19 8.72
C ASN A 106 -18.00 -5.66 8.89
N ALA A 107 -17.51 -4.86 7.94
CA ALA A 107 -17.66 -3.42 8.00
C ALA A 107 -19.15 -3.06 7.82
N THR A 108 -19.66 -2.17 8.67
CA THR A 108 -21.06 -1.72 8.65
C THR A 108 -21.38 -0.77 7.49
N SER A 109 -20.39 -0.41 6.66
CA SER A 109 -20.51 0.45 5.49
C SER A 109 -19.51 0.06 4.41
N LYS A 110 -19.88 0.22 3.14
CA LYS A 110 -18.98 0.05 1.98
C LYS A 110 -18.03 1.25 1.77
N TYR A 111 -18.33 2.42 2.37
CA TYR A 111 -17.49 3.62 2.26
C TYR A 111 -16.51 3.76 3.42
N TYR A 112 -15.32 4.28 3.12
CA TYR A 112 -14.30 4.57 4.13
C TYR A 112 -14.77 5.68 5.07
N GLY A 113 -14.44 5.58 6.37
CA GLY A 113 -14.83 6.58 7.38
C GLY A 113 -16.33 6.67 7.66
N VAL A 114 -17.14 5.83 7.03
CA VAL A 114 -18.59 5.76 7.25
C VAL A 114 -18.94 4.53 8.08
N ARG A 115 -19.83 4.73 9.04
CA ARG A 115 -20.40 3.64 9.86
C ARG A 115 -21.89 3.85 10.06
N LYS A 116 -22.63 2.74 10.17
CA LYS A 116 -24.04 2.76 10.59
C LYS A 116 -24.12 3.01 12.08
N THR A 117 -25.11 3.79 12.50
CA THR A 117 -25.44 4.12 13.89
C THR A 117 -26.90 3.80 14.18
N ASP A 118 -27.29 3.85 15.45
CA ASP A 118 -28.68 3.60 15.87
C ASP A 118 -29.63 4.82 15.66
N ASN A 119 -29.12 5.91 15.08
CA ASN A 119 -29.90 7.09 14.78
C ASN A 119 -30.89 6.80 13.65
N LYS A 120 -32.18 6.77 13.97
CA LYS A 120 -33.26 6.42 13.01
C LYS A 120 -33.40 7.43 11.86
N LYS A 121 -33.09 8.72 12.10
CA LYS A 121 -33.28 9.78 11.10
C LYS A 121 -32.08 9.87 10.12
N ASN A 122 -30.86 9.78 10.64
CA ASN A 122 -29.61 9.87 9.88
C ASN A 122 -28.67 8.74 10.33
N PRO A 123 -28.88 7.50 9.85
CA PRO A 123 -28.19 6.32 10.37
C PRO A 123 -26.74 6.19 9.95
N TYR A 124 -26.26 6.97 8.98
CA TYR A 124 -24.88 6.88 8.50
C TYR A 124 -24.05 8.07 8.96
N ARG A 125 -23.03 7.77 9.76
CA ARG A 125 -22.09 8.78 10.27
C ARG A 125 -20.78 8.70 9.53
N ALA A 126 -20.32 9.85 9.04
CA ALA A 126 -18.99 10.00 8.41
C ALA A 126 -18.03 10.70 9.38
N GLU A 127 -16.86 10.08 9.59
CA GLU A 127 -15.78 10.57 10.47
C GLU A 127 -14.43 10.32 9.80
N THR A 128 -13.46 11.22 9.97
CA THR A 128 -12.08 11.03 9.56
C THR A 128 -11.12 11.34 10.70
N THR A 129 -9.91 10.75 10.63
CA THR A 129 -8.82 11.06 11.55
C THR A 129 -7.62 11.51 10.72
N HIS A 130 -7.07 12.69 11.04
CA HIS A 130 -5.91 13.23 10.38
C HIS A 130 -4.92 13.69 11.43
N TYR A 131 -3.66 13.22 11.38
CA TYR A 131 -2.62 13.44 12.38
C TYR A 131 -3.11 13.24 13.84
N GLY A 132 -3.83 12.13 14.08
CA GLY A 132 -4.35 11.77 15.40
C GLY A 132 -5.60 12.54 15.85
N LYS A 133 -5.99 13.61 15.16
CA LYS A 133 -7.20 14.40 15.45
C LYS A 133 -8.39 13.86 14.69
N LYS A 134 -9.49 13.59 15.40
CA LYS A 134 -10.77 13.15 14.82
C LYS A 134 -11.57 14.35 14.33
N TYR A 135 -12.19 14.19 13.18
CA TYR A 135 -13.11 15.15 12.57
C TYR A 135 -14.45 14.46 12.29
N ASN A 136 -15.52 15.04 12.79
CA ASN A 136 -16.88 14.63 12.49
C ASN A 136 -17.30 15.35 11.20
N VAL A 137 -17.58 14.57 10.13
CA VAL A 137 -18.02 15.11 8.85
C VAL A 137 -19.55 15.35 8.86
N GLY A 138 -20.28 14.44 9.49
CA GLY A 138 -21.74 14.57 9.62
C GLY A 138 -22.46 13.24 9.78
N CYS A 139 -23.80 13.34 9.87
CA CYS A 139 -24.71 12.19 9.85
C CYS A 139 -25.70 12.36 8.69
N PHE A 140 -25.93 11.28 7.94
CA PHE A 140 -26.63 11.29 6.66
C PHE A 140 -27.71 10.22 6.61
N LYS A 141 -28.69 10.41 5.72
CA LYS A 141 -29.79 9.47 5.54
C LYS A 141 -29.35 8.21 4.80
N THR A 142 -28.47 8.36 3.83
CA THR A 142 -27.96 7.25 3.02
C THR A 142 -26.47 7.03 3.23
N GLU A 143 -26.03 5.84 2.89
CA GLU A 143 -24.61 5.45 2.94
C GLU A 143 -23.79 6.18 1.88
N GLU A 144 -24.40 6.41 0.71
CA GLU A 144 -23.84 7.13 -0.43
C GLU A 144 -23.54 8.58 -0.06
N GLU A 145 -24.54 9.31 0.46
CA GLU A 145 -24.37 10.69 0.93
C GLU A 145 -23.23 10.82 1.95
N ALA A 146 -23.16 9.88 2.90
CA ALA A 146 -22.08 9.86 3.88
C ALA A 146 -20.71 9.62 3.25
N GLY A 147 -20.64 8.74 2.24
CA GLY A 147 -19.43 8.42 1.50
C GLY A 147 -18.91 9.62 0.68
N GLU A 148 -19.81 10.27 -0.06
CA GLU A 148 -19.49 11.46 -0.85
C GLU A 148 -19.01 12.62 0.04
N ALA A 149 -19.73 12.87 1.15
CA ALA A 149 -19.35 13.90 2.11
C ALA A 149 -17.96 13.61 2.74
N TYR A 150 -17.67 12.33 3.02
CA TYR A 150 -16.36 11.92 3.53
C TYR A 150 -15.23 12.22 2.52
N ILE A 151 -15.43 11.86 1.25
CA ILE A 151 -14.45 12.11 0.17
C ILE A 151 -14.24 13.61 0.01
N LYS A 152 -15.31 14.38 -0.14
CA LYS A 152 -15.29 15.83 -0.32
C LYS A 152 -14.55 16.53 0.83
N PHE A 153 -14.89 16.18 2.09
CA PHE A 153 -14.27 16.76 3.28
C PHE A 153 -12.75 16.51 3.32
N ASN A 154 -12.30 15.28 3.01
CA ASN A 154 -10.88 14.96 3.03
C ASN A 154 -10.12 15.63 1.90
N LEU A 155 -10.72 15.78 0.72
CA LEU A 155 -10.13 16.48 -0.41
C LEU A 155 -9.98 17.97 -0.11
N GLU A 156 -11.05 18.64 0.33
CA GLU A 156 -11.06 20.08 0.58
C GLU A 156 -10.17 20.48 1.79
N LYS A 157 -10.21 19.69 2.85
CA LYS A 157 -9.53 20.06 4.09
C LYS A 157 -8.08 19.59 4.17
N PHE A 158 -7.72 18.49 3.52
CA PHE A 158 -6.42 17.84 3.67
C PHE A 158 -5.73 17.56 2.34
N ASN A 159 -6.33 17.98 1.22
CA ASN A 159 -5.85 17.68 -0.15
C ASN A 159 -5.53 16.17 -0.35
N THR A 160 -6.30 15.31 0.34
CA THR A 160 -6.09 13.86 0.32
C THR A 160 -7.08 13.22 -0.63
N GLN A 161 -6.60 12.67 -1.75
CA GLN A 161 -7.43 11.81 -2.62
C GLN A 161 -7.69 10.48 -1.93
N ILE A 162 -8.97 10.11 -1.82
CA ILE A 162 -9.44 8.84 -1.27
C ILE A 162 -10.16 8.11 -2.40
N TYR A 163 -9.62 6.95 -2.75
CA TYR A 163 -10.15 6.09 -3.81
C TYR A 163 -11.04 4.99 -3.21
#